data_bf91bcff04a41e6c97793d45eaacb655
#
_entry.id   bf91bcff04a41e6c97793d45eaacb655
#
_cell.length_a   1.000
_cell.length_b   1.000
_cell.length_c   1.000
_cell.angle_alpha   90.00
_cell.angle_beta   90.00
_cell.angle_gamma   90.00
#
_symmetry.space_group_name_H-M   'P 1'
#
loop_
_entity.id
_entity.type
_entity.pdbx_description
1 polymer ?
#
loop_
_entity_poly.entity_id
_entity_poly.type
_entity_poly.pdbx_seq_one_letter_code
_entity_poly.pdbx_strand_id
1 'polypeptide(L)'
;MPADVAKETDVEVVMRDGVRLRLNLFRPVGEGSFPVILSAHPYGKDRVPTKNRGGWKLNRQFQIMNQPEPLTISDQTSWEAPDPVYWVQQGYAVINLDTRGGGHSDGRGRLLSDQEADDIAQVIAWAAEQPWSNGRVGMLGVSYLALSQYKVAGLNPPALKAICPWEGFTDAYRDFFTPGGIIEDGFARIWLFMTSRVVRLNTNLGAERRRHPLRDAWYDALTPDLAKITVPMLVCTSFSDTNLHSAGSMRAFQQAGSTERHAYAHRGPKWATFYGDEARQTQLAFFDRHLRERDVPALPPMRLEIRDRADHVVEVRDEQEWPLARTDCASSTWAPTEP
;
A
#
# COMPACT_ATOMS: atom_id res chain seq x y z
N MET A 1 -7.18 19.45 14.51
CA MET A 1 -6.10 18.57 14.95
C MET A 1 -6.28 18.34 16.44
N PRO A 2 -6.24 17.08 16.93
CA PRO A 2 -6.18 16.80 18.35
C PRO A 2 -4.97 17.44 19.02
N ALA A 3 -5.07 17.80 20.31
CA ALA A 3 -4.02 18.51 21.03
C ALA A 3 -2.74 17.67 21.27
N ASP A 4 -2.85 16.35 21.15
CA ASP A 4 -1.79 15.37 21.30
C ASP A 4 -1.03 15.06 20.00
N VAL A 5 -1.44 15.66 18.86
CA VAL A 5 -0.85 15.46 17.53
C VAL A 5 -0.12 16.73 17.05
N ALA A 6 1.18 16.66 16.91
CA ALA A 6 1.97 17.66 16.20
C ALA A 6 1.98 17.37 14.71
N LYS A 7 1.84 18.41 13.88
CA LYS A 7 1.91 18.31 12.41
C LYS A 7 2.93 19.31 11.87
N GLU A 8 3.83 18.82 11.03
CA GLU A 8 4.73 19.62 10.22
C GLU A 8 4.39 19.38 8.74
N THR A 9 4.21 20.45 7.98
CA THR A 9 3.82 20.37 6.56
C THR A 9 4.98 20.76 5.68
N ASP A 10 5.05 20.12 4.49
CA ASP A 10 6.05 20.41 3.47
C ASP A 10 7.50 20.34 3.98
N VAL A 11 7.75 19.41 4.92
CA VAL A 11 9.12 19.14 5.36
C VAL A 11 9.93 18.69 4.14
N GLU A 12 11.08 19.34 3.96
CA GLU A 12 11.96 19.11 2.82
C GLU A 12 12.94 17.98 3.08
N VAL A 13 13.04 17.04 2.13
CA VAL A 13 14.11 16.04 2.10
C VAL A 13 14.82 16.15 0.76
N VAL A 14 16.13 16.42 0.80
CA VAL A 14 16.95 16.59 -0.40
C VAL A 14 17.51 15.24 -0.83
N MET A 15 17.18 14.82 -2.05
CA MET A 15 17.70 13.57 -2.63
C MET A 15 19.17 13.74 -3.07
N ARG A 16 19.87 12.63 -3.26
CA ARG A 16 21.29 12.63 -3.67
C ARG A 16 21.57 13.39 -4.98
N ASP A 17 20.58 13.47 -5.85
CA ASP A 17 20.64 14.23 -7.11
C ASP A 17 20.20 15.70 -6.99
N GLY A 18 19.96 16.19 -5.75
CA GLY A 18 19.56 17.55 -5.45
C GLY A 18 18.07 17.84 -5.61
N VAL A 19 17.26 16.89 -6.04
CA VAL A 19 15.80 17.05 -6.09
C VAL A 19 15.25 17.06 -4.66
N ARG A 20 14.28 17.95 -4.41
CA ARG A 20 13.67 18.14 -3.10
C ARG A 20 12.30 17.49 -3.07
N LEU A 21 12.14 16.51 -2.20
CA LEU A 21 10.84 15.93 -1.93
C LEU A 21 10.17 16.63 -0.74
N ARG A 22 8.86 16.62 -0.69
CA ARG A 22 8.04 17.22 0.36
C ARG A 22 7.19 16.15 1.03
N LEU A 23 7.20 16.20 2.37
CA LEU A 23 6.38 15.29 3.17
C LEU A 23 5.63 16.04 4.26
N ASN A 24 4.53 15.46 4.72
CA ASN A 24 3.87 15.85 5.96
C ASN A 24 4.29 14.87 7.05
N LEU A 25 4.72 15.40 8.18
CA LEU A 25 5.07 14.65 9.38
C LEU A 25 4.00 14.88 10.44
N PHE A 26 3.50 13.78 10.99
CA PHE A 26 2.63 13.77 12.15
C PHE A 26 3.30 12.96 13.25
N ARG A 27 3.32 13.46 14.48
CA ARG A 27 3.95 12.76 15.62
C ARG A 27 3.28 13.14 16.94
N PRO A 28 3.45 12.32 17.98
CA PRO A 28 3.02 12.72 19.32
C PRO A 28 3.68 14.03 19.74
N VAL A 29 2.92 14.84 20.48
CA VAL A 29 3.46 16.07 21.11
C VAL A 29 4.37 15.69 22.27
N GLY A 30 5.48 16.39 22.41
CA GLY A 30 6.46 16.17 23.48
C GLY A 30 7.73 15.51 23.01
N GLU A 31 8.59 15.19 23.98
CA GLU A 31 9.86 14.51 23.76
C GLU A 31 9.63 12.99 23.67
N GLY A 32 10.42 12.33 22.85
CA GLY A 32 10.35 10.89 22.67
C GLY A 32 10.97 10.44 21.36
N SER A 33 11.21 9.14 21.24
CA SER A 33 11.63 8.52 19.99
C SER A 33 10.56 7.52 19.55
N PHE A 34 10.00 7.74 18.36
CA PHE A 34 8.82 7.05 17.87
C PHE A 34 9.18 6.17 16.67
N PRO A 35 8.58 4.96 16.55
CA PRO A 35 8.64 4.22 15.29
C PRO A 35 7.88 4.99 14.21
N VAL A 36 8.32 4.83 12.97
CA VAL A 36 7.81 5.60 11.82
C VAL A 36 6.98 4.72 10.91
N ILE A 37 5.79 5.20 10.53
CA ILE A 37 5.00 4.64 9.43
C ILE A 37 5.06 5.60 8.25
N LEU A 38 5.51 5.12 7.09
CA LEU A 38 5.69 5.90 5.87
C LEU A 38 4.73 5.45 4.78
N SER A 39 4.10 6.42 4.12
CA SER A 39 3.31 6.24 2.90
C SER A 39 3.83 7.17 1.81
N ALA A 40 3.99 6.64 0.58
CA ALA A 40 4.47 7.40 -0.57
C ALA A 40 3.33 7.62 -1.59
N HIS A 41 2.97 8.88 -1.85
CA HIS A 41 1.80 9.27 -2.61
C HIS A 41 2.13 9.72 -4.04
N PRO A 42 1.56 9.08 -5.07
CA PRO A 42 1.46 9.67 -6.39
C PRO A 42 0.24 10.59 -6.51
N TYR A 43 -0.63 10.65 -5.49
CA TYR A 43 -1.92 11.33 -5.54
C TYR A 43 -1.94 12.69 -4.84
N GLY A 44 -0.84 13.06 -4.18
CA GLY A 44 -0.72 14.27 -3.36
C GLY A 44 -1.12 14.03 -1.90
N LYS A 45 -0.12 14.20 -1.01
CA LYS A 45 -0.24 14.02 0.44
C LYS A 45 -1.29 14.92 1.10
N ASP A 46 -1.63 16.05 0.47
CA ASP A 46 -2.59 17.04 0.98
C ASP A 46 -4.01 16.81 0.47
N ARG A 47 -4.28 15.70 -0.21
CA ARG A 47 -5.64 15.32 -0.60
C ARG A 47 -6.38 14.69 0.57
N VAL A 48 -6.79 15.52 1.50
CA VAL A 48 -7.51 15.18 2.74
C VAL A 48 -8.98 15.57 2.66
N PRO A 49 -9.87 15.07 3.54
CA PRO A 49 -11.25 15.51 3.64
C PRO A 49 -11.36 17.03 3.85
N THR A 50 -12.32 17.66 3.21
CA THR A 50 -12.53 19.12 3.27
C THR A 50 -13.78 19.48 4.04
N LYS A 51 -13.73 20.54 4.85
CA LYS A 51 -14.89 21.08 5.55
C LYS A 51 -15.69 22.01 4.64
N ASN A 52 -16.99 21.79 4.54
CA ASN A 52 -17.93 22.69 3.86
C ASN A 52 -19.11 23.04 4.79
N ARG A 53 -20.09 23.80 4.27
CA ARG A 53 -21.28 24.22 5.05
C ARG A 53 -22.14 23.04 5.56
N GLY A 54 -22.06 21.86 4.90
CA GLY A 54 -22.77 20.64 5.26
C GLY A 54 -21.97 19.67 6.15
N GLY A 55 -20.76 20.05 6.60
CA GLY A 55 -19.87 19.20 7.39
C GLY A 55 -18.62 18.76 6.62
N TRP A 56 -18.04 17.63 7.03
CA TRP A 56 -16.88 17.06 6.37
C TRP A 56 -17.26 16.36 5.07
N LYS A 57 -16.60 16.73 3.99
CA LYS A 57 -16.71 16.07 2.69
C LYS A 57 -15.49 15.21 2.45
N LEU A 58 -15.70 13.90 2.40
CA LEU A 58 -14.68 12.95 1.97
C LEU A 58 -14.27 13.21 0.52
N ASN A 59 -13.03 12.97 0.20
CA ASN A 59 -12.57 12.91 -1.18
C ASN A 59 -13.44 11.94 -1.99
N ARG A 60 -13.71 12.26 -3.24
CA ARG A 60 -14.52 11.43 -4.12
C ARG A 60 -14.01 9.99 -4.21
N GLN A 61 -12.71 9.80 -4.07
CA GLN A 61 -12.06 8.49 -4.10
C GLN A 61 -12.51 7.57 -2.97
N PHE A 62 -12.80 8.11 -1.77
CA PHE A 62 -13.37 7.32 -0.67
C PHE A 62 -14.85 6.96 -0.87
N GLN A 63 -15.51 7.59 -1.83
CA GLN A 63 -16.93 7.35 -2.14
C GLN A 63 -17.14 6.29 -3.24
N ILE A 64 -16.07 5.89 -3.92
CA ILE A 64 -16.09 4.82 -4.91
C ILE A 64 -15.89 3.45 -4.25
N MET A 65 -16.16 2.37 -5.00
CA MET A 65 -16.00 0.98 -4.58
C MET A 65 -17.02 0.52 -3.51
N ASN A 66 -18.28 0.93 -3.69
CA ASN A 66 -19.42 0.48 -2.87
C ASN A 66 -19.20 0.65 -1.37
N GLN A 67 -18.71 1.82 -0.96
CA GLN A 67 -18.54 2.14 0.45
C GLN A 67 -19.91 2.27 1.12
N PRO A 68 -20.37 1.28 1.91
CA PRO A 68 -21.76 1.23 2.39
C PRO A 68 -22.03 2.18 3.56
N GLU A 69 -20.99 2.55 4.32
CA GLU A 69 -21.11 3.32 5.54
C GLU A 69 -20.08 4.45 5.61
N PRO A 70 -20.30 5.49 6.44
CA PRO A 70 -19.31 6.51 6.68
C PRO A 70 -18.02 5.92 7.25
N LEU A 71 -16.88 6.35 6.72
CA LEU A 71 -15.59 5.94 7.22
C LEU A 71 -15.25 6.66 8.54
N THR A 72 -14.69 5.91 9.48
CA THR A 72 -14.14 6.45 10.72
C THR A 72 -12.68 6.85 10.49
N ILE A 73 -12.48 8.02 9.89
CA ILE A 73 -11.16 8.60 9.60
C ILE A 73 -11.09 10.05 10.04
N SER A 74 -9.88 10.53 10.34
CA SER A 74 -9.66 11.94 10.66
C SER A 74 -9.70 12.81 9.40
N ASP A 75 -9.83 14.12 9.61
CA ASP A 75 -9.72 15.14 8.56
C ASP A 75 -8.29 15.31 7.99
N GLN A 76 -7.33 14.56 8.52
CA GLN A 76 -5.93 14.56 8.09
C GLN A 76 -5.59 13.34 7.22
N THR A 77 -6.52 12.43 7.02
CA THR A 77 -6.30 11.19 6.27
C THR A 77 -6.24 11.48 4.78
N SER A 78 -5.08 11.35 4.18
CA SER A 78 -4.91 11.42 2.73
C SER A 78 -5.32 10.10 2.06
N TRP A 79 -5.65 10.16 0.78
CA TRP A 79 -6.19 9.01 0.07
C TRP A 79 -5.21 7.82 0.04
N GLU A 80 -5.72 6.62 0.32
CA GLU A 80 -4.99 5.35 0.38
C GLU A 80 -3.95 5.26 1.53
N ALA A 81 -3.75 6.33 2.29
CA ALA A 81 -2.81 6.34 3.42
C ALA A 81 -3.47 5.93 4.75
N PRO A 82 -2.68 5.48 5.72
CA PRO A 82 -3.15 5.32 7.09
C PRO A 82 -3.65 6.66 7.67
N ASP A 83 -4.62 6.59 8.58
CA ASP A 83 -5.09 7.77 9.31
C ASP A 83 -4.00 8.25 10.29
N PRO A 84 -3.38 9.42 10.07
CA PRO A 84 -2.25 9.84 10.88
C PRO A 84 -2.65 10.14 12.33
N VAL A 85 -3.89 10.58 12.59
CA VAL A 85 -4.36 10.83 13.95
C VAL A 85 -4.45 9.53 14.73
N TYR A 86 -5.05 8.49 14.15
CA TYR A 86 -5.11 7.18 14.78
C TYR A 86 -3.70 6.66 15.13
N TRP A 87 -2.77 6.66 14.18
CA TRP A 87 -1.44 6.10 14.39
C TRP A 87 -0.59 6.91 15.37
N VAL A 88 -0.73 8.24 15.38
CA VAL A 88 -0.06 9.09 16.37
C VAL A 88 -0.59 8.80 17.77
N GLN A 89 -1.89 8.59 17.93
CA GLN A 89 -2.49 8.20 19.22
C GLN A 89 -2.05 6.81 19.69
N GLN A 90 -1.64 5.95 18.74
CA GLN A 90 -0.96 4.69 19.08
C GLN A 90 0.54 4.89 19.35
N GLY A 91 1.06 6.12 19.31
CA GLY A 91 2.45 6.48 19.62
C GLY A 91 3.42 6.23 18.46
N TYR A 92 2.98 6.32 17.22
CA TYR A 92 3.81 6.30 16.01
C TYR A 92 4.00 7.70 15.44
N ALA A 93 5.13 7.95 14.79
CA ALA A 93 5.23 9.03 13.84
C ALA A 93 4.72 8.56 12.47
N VAL A 94 4.02 9.43 11.74
CA VAL A 94 3.47 9.12 10.41
C VAL A 94 4.03 10.11 9.39
N ILE A 95 4.54 9.59 8.28
CA ILE A 95 5.03 10.35 7.15
C ILE A 95 4.16 10.09 5.93
N ASN A 96 3.54 11.15 5.40
CA ASN A 96 2.93 11.15 4.09
C ASN A 96 3.84 11.89 3.12
N LEU A 97 4.47 11.16 2.18
CA LEU A 97 5.45 11.67 1.23
C LEU A 97 4.78 11.91 -0.13
N ASP A 98 4.93 13.10 -0.71
CA ASP A 98 4.72 13.31 -2.15
C ASP A 98 5.90 12.69 -2.91
N THR A 99 5.66 11.74 -3.80
CA THR A 99 6.71 11.17 -4.66
C THR A 99 7.26 12.22 -5.61
N ARG A 100 8.44 11.96 -6.20
CA ARG A 100 9.09 12.87 -7.15
C ARG A 100 8.11 13.36 -8.23
N GLY A 101 8.03 14.66 -8.41
CA GLY A 101 7.10 15.29 -9.35
C GLY A 101 5.63 15.33 -8.91
N GLY A 102 5.27 14.66 -7.82
CA GLY A 102 3.94 14.67 -7.23
C GLY A 102 3.74 15.83 -6.27
N GLY A 103 2.51 16.29 -6.13
CA GLY A 103 2.11 17.34 -5.19
C GLY A 103 3.09 18.51 -5.14
N HIS A 104 3.70 18.72 -3.98
CA HIS A 104 4.69 19.79 -3.73
C HIS A 104 6.15 19.35 -3.93
N SER A 105 6.43 18.07 -4.21
CA SER A 105 7.79 17.59 -4.49
C SER A 105 8.31 18.05 -5.84
N ASP A 106 9.59 18.40 -5.91
CA ASP A 106 10.25 18.83 -7.13
C ASP A 106 10.48 17.69 -8.14
N GLY A 107 10.99 18.04 -9.31
CA GLY A 107 11.39 17.10 -10.35
C GLY A 107 10.24 16.56 -11.20
N ARG A 108 10.50 15.46 -11.89
CA ARG A 108 9.54 14.72 -12.73
C ARG A 108 9.59 13.24 -12.37
N GLY A 109 8.43 12.69 -12.05
CA GLY A 109 8.30 11.32 -11.59
C GLY A 109 8.31 10.28 -12.71
N ARG A 110 8.72 9.09 -12.37
CA ARG A 110 8.54 7.88 -13.16
C ARG A 110 7.94 6.82 -12.24
N LEU A 111 6.64 6.62 -12.39
CA LEU A 111 5.88 5.71 -11.53
C LEU A 111 6.39 4.27 -11.63
N LEU A 112 6.41 3.55 -10.51
CA LEU A 112 6.88 2.15 -10.39
C LEU A 112 8.33 1.93 -10.86
N SER A 113 9.14 2.96 -10.91
CA SER A 113 10.54 2.85 -11.35
C SER A 113 11.50 2.59 -10.19
N ASP A 114 12.71 2.18 -10.52
CA ASP A 114 13.80 2.06 -9.55
C ASP A 114 14.19 3.43 -8.96
N GLN A 115 14.03 4.52 -9.73
CA GLN A 115 14.24 5.88 -9.22
C GLN A 115 13.25 6.23 -8.10
N GLU A 116 11.97 5.90 -8.27
CA GLU A 116 10.97 6.12 -7.21
C GLU A 116 11.29 5.30 -5.96
N ALA A 117 11.69 4.05 -6.14
CA ALA A 117 12.09 3.19 -5.04
C ALA A 117 13.34 3.71 -4.30
N ASP A 118 14.34 4.20 -5.03
CA ASP A 118 15.55 4.80 -4.46
C ASP A 118 15.23 6.11 -3.70
N ASP A 119 14.37 6.96 -4.25
CA ASP A 119 13.90 8.17 -3.57
C ASP A 119 13.23 7.83 -2.23
N ILE A 120 12.33 6.86 -2.21
CA ILE A 120 11.64 6.45 -0.98
C ILE A 120 12.64 5.84 0.01
N ALA A 121 13.61 5.03 -0.44
CA ALA A 121 14.65 4.47 0.41
C ALA A 121 15.51 5.56 1.05
N GLN A 122 15.80 6.66 0.35
CA GLN A 122 16.50 7.83 0.92
C GLN A 122 15.65 8.53 1.98
N VAL A 123 14.33 8.66 1.78
CA VAL A 123 13.43 9.22 2.80
C VAL A 123 13.35 8.31 4.03
N ILE A 124 13.36 6.98 3.85
CA ILE A 124 13.43 6.02 4.96
C ILE A 124 14.70 6.22 5.78
N ALA A 125 15.86 6.38 5.13
CA ALA A 125 17.12 6.63 5.81
C ALA A 125 17.09 7.98 6.56
N TRP A 126 16.61 9.03 5.90
CA TRP A 126 16.43 10.35 6.52
C TRP A 126 15.51 10.28 7.75
N ALA A 127 14.38 9.59 7.66
CA ALA A 127 13.44 9.47 8.77
C ALA A 127 14.02 8.72 9.97
N ALA A 128 14.86 7.72 9.72
CA ALA A 128 15.52 6.96 10.77
C ALA A 128 16.55 7.78 11.57
N GLU A 129 17.15 8.79 10.94
CA GLU A 129 18.19 9.65 11.54
C GLU A 129 17.59 10.84 12.30
N GLN A 130 16.27 11.05 12.28
CA GLN A 130 15.66 12.18 12.96
C GLN A 130 15.66 12.02 14.48
N PRO A 131 15.86 13.12 15.26
CA PRO A 131 15.90 13.04 16.73
C PRO A 131 14.66 12.47 17.39
N TRP A 132 13.51 12.58 16.73
CA TRP A 132 12.23 12.05 17.19
C TRP A 132 11.98 10.59 16.74
N SER A 133 12.84 9.99 15.95
CA SER A 133 12.71 8.63 15.43
C SER A 133 13.45 7.62 16.29
N ASN A 134 12.89 6.43 16.46
CA ASN A 134 13.59 5.30 17.08
C ASN A 134 14.49 4.53 16.10
N GLY A 135 14.65 5.04 14.87
CA GLY A 135 15.47 4.40 13.83
C GLY A 135 14.78 3.26 13.07
N ARG A 136 13.51 2.97 13.35
CA ARG A 136 12.77 1.86 12.74
C ARG A 136 11.59 2.39 11.92
N VAL A 137 11.58 2.07 10.64
CA VAL A 137 10.57 2.53 9.70
C VAL A 137 9.78 1.33 9.17
N GLY A 138 8.46 1.45 9.16
CA GLY A 138 7.55 0.57 8.46
C GLY A 138 6.84 1.32 7.33
N MET A 139 6.34 0.60 6.34
CA MET A 139 5.49 1.17 5.30
C MET A 139 4.08 0.60 5.38
N LEU A 140 3.08 1.47 5.18
CA LEU A 140 1.65 1.11 5.20
C LEU A 140 0.91 1.93 4.15
N GLY A 141 0.00 1.30 3.43
CA GLY A 141 -0.88 1.98 2.48
C GLY A 141 -1.54 1.01 1.53
N VAL A 142 -2.56 1.52 0.85
CA VAL A 142 -3.45 0.76 -0.03
C VAL A 142 -3.06 0.98 -1.49
N SER A 143 -3.29 0.01 -2.36
CA SER A 143 -3.20 0.16 -3.81
C SER A 143 -1.81 0.62 -4.26
N TYR A 144 -1.66 1.82 -4.85
CA TYR A 144 -0.35 2.32 -5.27
C TYR A 144 0.63 2.44 -4.09
N LEU A 145 0.15 2.83 -2.92
CA LEU A 145 0.95 2.92 -1.71
C LEU A 145 1.40 1.54 -1.20
N ALA A 146 0.76 0.46 -1.65
CA ALA A 146 1.22 -0.91 -1.45
C ALA A 146 2.26 -1.33 -2.51
N LEU A 147 2.03 -0.96 -3.78
CA LEU A 147 2.96 -1.26 -4.89
C LEU A 147 4.36 -0.71 -4.65
N SER A 148 4.46 0.54 -4.21
CA SER A 148 5.75 1.18 -3.91
C SER A 148 6.52 0.43 -2.82
N GLN A 149 5.83 -0.17 -1.84
CA GLN A 149 6.45 -0.94 -0.76
C GLN A 149 7.23 -2.15 -1.28
N TYR A 150 6.67 -2.88 -2.25
CA TYR A 150 7.34 -4.06 -2.80
C TYR A 150 8.67 -3.70 -3.48
N LYS A 151 8.69 -2.63 -4.28
CA LYS A 151 9.93 -2.20 -4.94
C LYS A 151 10.97 -1.70 -3.95
N VAL A 152 10.55 -0.88 -2.99
CA VAL A 152 11.44 -0.36 -1.94
C VAL A 152 11.99 -1.48 -1.07
N ALA A 153 11.15 -2.41 -0.64
CA ALA A 153 11.58 -3.54 0.19
C ALA A 153 12.59 -4.44 -0.53
N GLY A 154 12.49 -4.58 -1.86
CA GLY A 154 13.49 -5.31 -2.66
C GLY A 154 14.89 -4.65 -2.67
N LEU A 155 15.00 -3.37 -2.28
CA LEU A 155 16.29 -2.69 -2.08
C LEU A 155 16.87 -2.93 -0.68
N ASN A 156 16.10 -3.50 0.23
CA ASN A 156 16.47 -3.78 1.62
C ASN A 156 17.09 -2.57 2.36
N PRO A 157 16.43 -1.39 2.43
CA PRO A 157 16.97 -0.24 3.17
C PRO A 157 17.16 -0.64 4.64
N PRO A 158 18.31 -0.36 5.27
CA PRO A 158 18.61 -0.87 6.63
C PRO A 158 17.61 -0.47 7.72
N ALA A 159 16.99 0.70 7.59
CA ALA A 159 16.00 1.21 8.54
C ALA A 159 14.57 0.69 8.27
N LEU A 160 14.29 0.13 7.10
CA LEU A 160 13.00 -0.52 6.81
C LEU A 160 12.92 -1.85 7.55
N LYS A 161 11.98 -1.97 8.49
CA LYS A 161 11.85 -3.16 9.37
C LYS A 161 10.61 -3.99 9.08
N ALA A 162 9.61 -3.42 8.42
CA ALA A 162 8.37 -4.13 8.10
C ALA A 162 7.61 -3.41 6.97
N ILE A 163 6.85 -4.16 6.18
CA ILE A 163 5.92 -3.60 5.20
C ILE A 163 4.51 -4.18 5.39
N CYS A 164 3.51 -3.34 5.19
CA CYS A 164 2.10 -3.73 5.22
C CYS A 164 1.41 -3.28 3.92
N PRO A 165 1.68 -3.97 2.79
CA PRO A 165 1.06 -3.67 1.51
C PRO A 165 -0.39 -4.14 1.50
N TRP A 166 -1.32 -3.18 1.52
CA TRP A 166 -2.75 -3.45 1.54
C TRP A 166 -3.33 -3.39 0.13
N GLU A 167 -3.77 -4.53 -0.40
CA GLU A 167 -4.34 -4.64 -1.74
C GLU A 167 -3.46 -4.01 -2.83
N GLY A 168 -2.30 -4.60 -3.10
CA GLY A 168 -1.36 -4.17 -4.12
C GLY A 168 -1.09 -5.23 -5.18
N PHE A 169 -0.97 -4.84 -6.45
CA PHE A 169 -0.52 -5.75 -7.49
C PHE A 169 1.03 -5.84 -7.53
N THR A 170 1.57 -6.83 -8.23
CA THR A 170 3.02 -7.05 -8.34
C THR A 170 3.51 -7.21 -9.78
N ASP A 171 2.60 -7.25 -10.75
CA ASP A 171 2.95 -7.37 -12.16
C ASP A 171 2.09 -6.40 -12.98
N ALA A 172 2.69 -5.29 -13.42
CA ALA A 172 1.97 -4.26 -14.15
C ALA A 172 1.35 -4.77 -15.47
N TYR A 173 1.98 -5.76 -16.11
CA TYR A 173 1.44 -6.37 -17.32
C TYR A 173 0.20 -7.22 -17.01
N ARG A 174 0.35 -8.21 -16.11
CA ARG A 174 -0.69 -9.21 -15.84
C ARG A 174 -1.85 -8.68 -15.00
N ASP A 175 -1.57 -7.77 -14.05
CA ASP A 175 -2.55 -7.35 -13.07
C ASP A 175 -3.23 -6.03 -13.47
N PHE A 176 -2.57 -5.17 -14.26
CA PHE A 176 -3.06 -3.82 -14.51
C PHE A 176 -3.31 -3.50 -15.99
N PHE A 177 -2.31 -3.70 -16.86
CA PHE A 177 -2.43 -3.25 -18.25
C PHE A 177 -3.04 -4.29 -19.20
N THR A 178 -2.82 -5.59 -18.92
CA THR A 178 -3.22 -6.67 -19.84
C THR A 178 -3.67 -7.92 -19.06
N PRO A 179 -4.63 -7.77 -18.12
CA PRO A 179 -5.10 -8.90 -17.33
C PRO A 179 -5.72 -9.96 -18.26
N GLY A 180 -5.32 -11.22 -18.07
CA GLY A 180 -5.78 -12.33 -18.90
C GLY A 180 -5.40 -12.24 -20.39
N GLY A 181 -4.41 -11.40 -20.75
CA GLY A 181 -4.01 -11.19 -22.15
C GLY A 181 -4.85 -10.15 -22.91
N ILE A 182 -5.81 -9.52 -22.24
CA ILE A 182 -6.73 -8.52 -22.83
C ILE A 182 -6.30 -7.13 -22.36
N ILE A 183 -6.15 -6.21 -23.31
CA ILE A 183 -5.81 -4.81 -22.98
C ILE A 183 -6.92 -4.19 -22.15
N GLU A 184 -6.55 -3.72 -20.94
CA GLU A 184 -7.45 -3.00 -20.05
C GLU A 184 -7.47 -1.50 -20.41
N ASP A 185 -8.54 -1.02 -21.04
CA ASP A 185 -8.72 0.38 -21.47
C ASP A 185 -9.73 1.17 -20.64
N GLY A 186 -10.34 0.57 -19.65
CA GLY A 186 -11.28 1.22 -18.73
C GLY A 186 -10.58 1.94 -17.60
N PHE A 187 -10.33 1.22 -16.52
CA PHE A 187 -9.76 1.78 -15.28
C PHE A 187 -8.33 2.29 -15.47
N ALA A 188 -7.45 1.55 -16.16
CA ALA A 188 -6.07 1.98 -16.39
C ALA A 188 -5.99 3.32 -17.11
N ARG A 189 -6.85 3.56 -18.11
CA ARG A 189 -6.92 4.83 -18.83
C ARG A 189 -7.34 5.99 -17.92
N ILE A 190 -8.37 5.77 -17.11
CA ILE A 190 -8.88 6.78 -16.17
C ILE A 190 -7.82 7.09 -15.11
N TRP A 191 -7.19 6.06 -14.54
CA TRP A 191 -6.16 6.19 -13.52
C TRP A 191 -4.94 6.96 -14.05
N LEU A 192 -4.43 6.60 -15.22
CA LEU A 192 -3.32 7.30 -15.87
C LEU A 192 -3.63 8.78 -16.12
N PHE A 193 -4.83 9.08 -16.59
CA PHE A 193 -5.28 10.46 -16.81
C PHE A 193 -5.34 11.26 -15.50
N MET A 194 -5.93 10.70 -14.45
CA MET A 194 -6.05 11.37 -13.15
C MET A 194 -4.67 11.56 -12.50
N THR A 195 -3.81 10.56 -12.54
CA THR A 195 -2.48 10.61 -11.94
C THR A 195 -1.57 11.61 -12.65
N SER A 196 -1.62 11.69 -13.98
CA SER A 196 -0.86 12.66 -14.76
C SER A 196 -1.21 14.14 -14.49
N ARG A 197 -2.33 14.39 -13.83
CA ARG A 197 -2.72 15.73 -13.37
C ARG A 197 -2.14 16.11 -12.00
N VAL A 198 -1.63 15.13 -11.28
CA VAL A 198 -1.06 15.31 -9.93
C VAL A 198 0.46 15.16 -9.96
N VAL A 199 0.96 14.21 -10.74
CA VAL A 199 2.39 13.94 -10.88
C VAL A 199 2.88 14.49 -12.21
N ARG A 200 3.92 15.31 -12.17
CA ARG A 200 4.66 15.74 -13.37
C ARG A 200 5.52 14.57 -13.87
N LEU A 201 4.95 13.74 -14.73
CA LEU A 201 5.63 12.56 -15.26
C LEU A 201 6.66 12.93 -16.34
N ASN A 202 7.76 12.19 -16.39
CA ASN A 202 8.75 12.27 -17.47
C ASN A 202 8.42 11.32 -18.63
N THR A 203 7.50 10.37 -18.44
CA THR A 203 7.04 9.42 -19.45
C THR A 203 5.52 9.32 -19.45
N ASN A 204 4.95 9.13 -20.62
CA ASN A 204 3.52 8.84 -20.76
C ASN A 204 3.32 7.32 -20.75
N LEU A 205 2.97 6.77 -19.59
CA LEU A 205 2.76 5.32 -19.42
C LEU A 205 1.72 4.75 -20.39
N GLY A 206 0.69 5.53 -20.75
CA GLY A 206 -0.32 5.10 -21.72
C GLY A 206 0.23 5.01 -23.14
N ALA A 207 1.22 5.83 -23.50
CA ALA A 207 1.92 5.74 -24.77
C ALA A 207 2.94 4.58 -24.77
N GLU A 208 3.69 4.43 -23.67
CA GLU A 208 4.64 3.31 -23.52
C GLU A 208 3.93 1.97 -23.60
N ARG A 209 2.82 1.79 -22.88
CA ARG A 209 2.01 0.56 -22.96
C ARG A 209 1.64 0.17 -24.39
N ARG A 210 1.31 1.15 -25.27
CA ARG A 210 1.00 0.86 -26.68
C ARG A 210 2.22 0.47 -27.51
N ARG A 211 3.43 0.90 -27.10
CA ARG A 211 4.69 0.49 -27.74
C ARG A 211 5.13 -0.90 -27.29
N HIS A 212 4.66 -1.34 -26.13
CA HIS A 212 4.95 -2.62 -25.49
C HIS A 212 3.67 -3.47 -25.38
N PRO A 213 3.12 -4.02 -26.49
CA PRO A 213 1.87 -4.77 -26.47
C PRO A 213 1.98 -6.13 -25.78
N LEU A 214 3.18 -6.67 -25.69
CA LEU A 214 3.52 -7.91 -25.01
C LEU A 214 4.44 -7.63 -23.83
N ARG A 215 4.52 -8.58 -22.89
CA ARG A 215 5.47 -8.50 -21.78
C ARG A 215 6.91 -8.53 -22.33
N ASP A 216 7.69 -7.54 -21.94
CA ASP A 216 9.09 -7.38 -22.30
C ASP A 216 9.88 -6.70 -21.16
N ALA A 217 11.13 -6.33 -21.42
CA ALA A 217 12.01 -5.69 -20.44
C ALA A 217 11.45 -4.37 -19.86
N TRP A 218 10.56 -3.67 -20.58
CA TRP A 218 9.91 -2.48 -20.03
C TRP A 218 9.00 -2.82 -18.86
N TYR A 219 8.18 -3.88 -18.99
CA TYR A 219 7.33 -4.35 -17.88
C TYR A 219 8.15 -4.98 -16.76
N ASP A 220 9.23 -5.68 -17.10
CA ASP A 220 10.13 -6.25 -16.09
C ASP A 220 10.75 -5.16 -15.22
N ALA A 221 11.09 -4.01 -15.79
CA ALA A 221 11.57 -2.84 -15.04
C ALA A 221 10.53 -2.21 -14.11
N LEU A 222 9.22 -2.40 -14.37
CA LEU A 222 8.13 -1.95 -13.50
C LEU A 222 7.80 -2.98 -12.40
N THR A 223 8.24 -4.21 -12.54
CA THR A 223 7.91 -5.34 -11.68
C THR A 223 8.92 -5.45 -10.53
N PRO A 224 8.47 -5.56 -9.26
CA PRO A 224 9.37 -5.79 -8.13
C PRO A 224 9.98 -7.20 -8.19
N ASP A 225 11.23 -7.34 -7.77
CA ASP A 225 11.85 -8.63 -7.51
C ASP A 225 11.44 -9.10 -6.10
N LEU A 226 10.37 -9.87 -6.04
CA LEU A 226 9.78 -10.33 -4.79
C LEU A 226 10.75 -11.19 -3.96
N ALA A 227 11.61 -11.98 -4.60
CA ALA A 227 12.56 -12.84 -3.92
C ALA A 227 13.59 -12.06 -3.10
N LYS A 228 13.82 -10.77 -3.43
CA LYS A 228 14.71 -9.90 -2.67
C LYS A 228 14.07 -9.27 -1.43
N ILE A 229 12.77 -9.35 -1.27
CA ILE A 229 12.08 -8.81 -0.10
C ILE A 229 12.34 -9.74 1.09
N THR A 230 13.11 -9.29 2.06
CA THR A 230 13.48 -10.09 3.25
C THR A 230 12.89 -9.58 4.56
N VAL A 231 12.35 -8.35 4.55
CA VAL A 231 11.70 -7.78 5.74
C VAL A 231 10.36 -8.47 6.02
N PRO A 232 9.93 -8.55 7.29
CA PRO A 232 8.59 -9.01 7.66
C PRO A 232 7.49 -8.30 6.88
N MET A 233 6.46 -9.04 6.46
CA MET A 233 5.38 -8.47 5.67
C MET A 233 3.99 -8.98 6.08
N LEU A 234 3.03 -8.04 6.18
CA LEU A 234 1.61 -8.30 6.31
C LEU A 234 0.92 -7.90 5.02
N VAL A 235 0.62 -8.87 4.16
CA VAL A 235 -0.04 -8.63 2.87
C VAL A 235 -1.55 -8.71 3.04
N CYS A 236 -2.27 -7.67 2.63
CA CYS A 236 -3.71 -7.79 2.49
C CYS A 236 -4.07 -8.21 1.07
N THR A 237 -4.89 -9.25 0.96
CA THR A 237 -5.48 -9.69 -0.29
C THR A 237 -7.00 -9.59 -0.24
N SER A 238 -7.61 -8.94 -1.22
CA SER A 238 -9.04 -8.72 -1.28
C SER A 238 -9.68 -9.52 -2.41
N PHE A 239 -10.71 -10.26 -2.10
CA PHE A 239 -11.54 -10.94 -3.11
C PHE A 239 -12.66 -10.04 -3.65
N SER A 240 -12.74 -8.78 -3.24
CA SER A 240 -13.65 -7.78 -3.80
C SER A 240 -13.04 -6.98 -4.96
N ASP A 241 -11.72 -7.09 -5.16
CA ASP A 241 -10.94 -6.38 -6.18
C ASP A 241 -10.14 -7.38 -7.04
N THR A 242 -10.84 -8.37 -7.58
CA THR A 242 -10.26 -9.59 -8.15
C THR A 242 -9.42 -9.35 -9.39
N ASN A 243 -9.75 -8.35 -10.21
CA ASN A 243 -9.08 -8.10 -11.47
C ASN A 243 -7.90 -7.13 -11.38
N LEU A 244 -7.64 -6.52 -10.23
CA LEU A 244 -6.57 -5.53 -10.08
C LEU A 244 -5.51 -5.96 -9.05
N HIS A 245 -5.89 -6.26 -7.81
CA HIS A 245 -4.92 -6.43 -6.72
C HIS A 245 -4.82 -7.86 -6.17
N SER A 246 -5.90 -8.66 -6.27
CA SER A 246 -5.96 -9.95 -5.56
C SER A 246 -4.85 -10.92 -5.98
N ALA A 247 -4.66 -11.12 -7.28
CA ALA A 247 -3.65 -12.05 -7.80
C ALA A 247 -2.23 -11.59 -7.46
N GLY A 248 -1.97 -10.27 -7.56
CA GLY A 248 -0.66 -9.70 -7.25
C GLY A 248 -0.33 -9.76 -5.77
N SER A 249 -1.30 -9.50 -4.89
CA SER A 249 -1.12 -9.62 -3.43
C SER A 249 -0.81 -11.06 -3.03
N MET A 250 -1.53 -12.05 -3.57
CA MET A 250 -1.26 -13.47 -3.31
C MET A 250 0.11 -13.89 -3.84
N ARG A 251 0.51 -13.38 -5.01
CA ARG A 251 1.85 -13.62 -5.58
C ARG A 251 2.93 -13.07 -4.66
N ALA A 252 2.75 -11.86 -4.11
CA ALA A 252 3.67 -11.29 -3.14
C ALA A 252 3.81 -12.18 -1.90
N PHE A 253 2.69 -12.61 -1.31
CA PHE A 253 2.71 -13.50 -0.16
C PHE A 253 3.44 -14.82 -0.44
N GLN A 254 3.22 -15.42 -1.61
CA GLN A 254 3.80 -16.72 -1.96
C GLN A 254 5.28 -16.65 -2.35
N GLN A 255 5.72 -15.56 -3.02
CA GLN A 255 7.02 -15.49 -3.69
C GLN A 255 8.03 -14.57 -3.01
N ALA A 256 7.62 -13.80 -1.99
CA ALA A 256 8.57 -12.97 -1.26
C ALA A 256 9.62 -13.81 -0.55
N GLY A 257 10.86 -13.32 -0.54
CA GLY A 257 12.00 -13.95 0.16
C GLY A 257 11.93 -13.82 1.69
N SER A 258 11.00 -13.05 2.23
CA SER A 258 10.77 -12.92 3.66
C SER A 258 10.40 -14.24 4.30
N THR A 259 11.02 -14.56 5.43
CA THR A 259 10.68 -15.73 6.26
C THR A 259 9.49 -15.47 7.19
N GLU A 260 9.13 -14.21 7.43
CA GLU A 260 8.01 -13.82 8.25
C GLU A 260 6.96 -13.10 7.37
N ARG A 261 5.99 -13.87 6.90
CA ARG A 261 4.94 -13.43 5.99
C ARG A 261 3.58 -13.77 6.56
N HIS A 262 2.72 -12.76 6.58
CA HIS A 262 1.34 -12.89 7.02
C HIS A 262 0.40 -12.40 5.91
N ALA A 263 -0.73 -13.06 5.75
CA ALA A 263 -1.77 -12.64 4.82
C ALA A 263 -3.08 -12.38 5.54
N TYR A 264 -3.68 -11.22 5.25
CA TYR A 264 -5.01 -10.84 5.69
C TYR A 264 -5.95 -10.91 4.48
N ALA A 265 -6.75 -11.99 4.40
CA ALA A 265 -7.70 -12.16 3.30
C ALA A 265 -9.10 -11.69 3.69
N HIS A 266 -9.74 -10.88 2.85
CA HIS A 266 -11.11 -10.41 3.04
C HIS A 266 -11.86 -10.24 1.72
N ARG A 267 -13.16 -10.00 1.82
CA ARG A 267 -14.03 -9.56 0.74
C ARG A 267 -14.91 -8.37 1.14
N GLY A 268 -14.60 -7.74 2.24
CA GLY A 268 -15.29 -6.52 2.68
C GLY A 268 -15.04 -5.33 1.75
N PRO A 269 -15.80 -4.23 1.92
CA PRO A 269 -15.53 -2.98 1.23
C PRO A 269 -14.14 -2.46 1.56
N LYS A 270 -13.37 -2.06 0.56
CA LYS A 270 -11.94 -1.71 0.67
C LYS A 270 -11.65 -0.77 1.84
N TRP A 271 -12.29 0.38 1.85
CA TRP A 271 -11.99 1.42 2.85
C TRP A 271 -12.54 1.09 4.23
N ALA A 272 -13.75 0.54 4.32
CA ALA A 272 -14.32 0.11 5.60
C ALA A 272 -13.47 -0.99 6.26
N THR A 273 -12.89 -1.88 5.46
CA THR A 273 -11.98 -2.91 5.97
C THR A 273 -10.65 -2.29 6.39
N PHE A 274 -9.99 -1.50 5.54
CA PHE A 274 -8.66 -0.94 5.83
C PHE A 274 -8.65 -0.06 7.10
N TYR A 275 -9.69 0.78 7.26
CA TYR A 275 -9.82 1.65 8.43
C TYR A 275 -10.66 1.03 9.56
N GLY A 276 -11.15 -0.20 9.39
CA GLY A 276 -11.92 -0.91 10.40
C GLY A 276 -11.07 -1.37 11.59
N ASP A 277 -11.71 -1.55 12.73
CA ASP A 277 -11.02 -1.84 14.00
C ASP A 277 -10.20 -3.13 13.92
N GLU A 278 -10.74 -4.22 13.35
CA GLU A 278 -10.03 -5.50 13.23
C GLU A 278 -8.74 -5.36 12.41
N ALA A 279 -8.83 -4.72 11.24
CA ALA A 279 -7.67 -4.51 10.39
C ALA A 279 -6.64 -3.59 11.05
N ARG A 280 -7.09 -2.49 11.69
CA ARG A 280 -6.21 -1.59 12.45
C ARG A 280 -5.51 -2.29 13.61
N GLN A 281 -6.20 -3.15 14.35
CA GLN A 281 -5.60 -3.93 15.43
C GLN A 281 -4.57 -4.93 14.91
N THR A 282 -4.87 -5.61 13.79
CA THR A 282 -3.94 -6.52 13.13
C THR A 282 -2.69 -5.79 12.63
N GLN A 283 -2.86 -4.64 11.98
CA GLN A 283 -1.76 -3.77 11.55
C GLN A 283 -0.94 -3.27 12.75
N LEU A 284 -1.59 -2.87 13.83
CA LEU A 284 -0.94 -2.38 15.05
C LEU A 284 -0.11 -3.48 15.71
N ALA A 285 -0.66 -4.68 15.89
CA ALA A 285 0.06 -5.82 16.45
C ALA A 285 1.29 -6.16 15.61
N PHE A 286 1.15 -6.17 14.27
CA PHE A 286 2.26 -6.39 13.36
C PHE A 286 3.36 -5.34 13.53
N PHE A 287 3.03 -4.05 13.53
CA PHE A 287 4.04 -3.00 13.69
C PHE A 287 4.58 -2.90 15.11
N ASP A 288 3.80 -3.17 16.15
CA ASP A 288 4.30 -3.23 17.53
C ASP A 288 5.38 -4.29 17.69
N ARG A 289 5.21 -5.45 17.05
CA ARG A 289 6.23 -6.51 17.03
C ARG A 289 7.52 -6.07 16.34
N HIS A 290 7.42 -5.46 15.15
CA HIS A 290 8.58 -5.22 14.30
C HIS A 290 9.22 -3.84 14.46
N LEU A 291 8.45 -2.83 14.84
CA LEU A 291 8.96 -1.46 14.99
C LEU A 291 9.20 -1.05 16.44
N ARG A 292 8.59 -1.76 17.39
CA ARG A 292 8.77 -1.53 18.83
C ARG A 292 9.39 -2.70 19.57
N GLU A 293 9.55 -3.82 18.89
CA GLU A 293 10.07 -5.07 19.49
C GLU A 293 9.26 -5.51 20.71
N ARG A 294 7.94 -5.25 20.69
CA ARG A 294 7.04 -5.68 21.75
C ARG A 294 6.78 -7.19 21.65
N ASP A 295 6.69 -7.83 22.79
CA ASP A 295 6.20 -9.20 22.87
C ASP A 295 4.68 -9.22 22.72
N VAL A 296 4.21 -9.30 21.48
CA VAL A 296 2.81 -9.44 21.12
C VAL A 296 2.59 -10.79 20.45
N PRO A 297 1.40 -11.39 20.55
CA PRO A 297 1.09 -12.65 19.87
C PRO A 297 1.44 -12.56 18.39
N ALA A 298 2.08 -13.61 17.88
CA ALA A 298 2.36 -13.69 16.45
C ALA A 298 1.06 -13.78 15.67
N LEU A 299 0.99 -13.07 14.54
CA LEU A 299 -0.12 -13.22 13.61
C LEU A 299 -0.06 -14.61 12.97
N PRO A 300 -1.22 -15.20 12.61
CA PRO A 300 -1.23 -16.42 11.82
C PRO A 300 -0.58 -16.16 10.44
N PRO A 301 0.04 -17.19 9.82
CA PRO A 301 0.52 -17.06 8.46
C PRO A 301 -0.56 -16.59 7.48
N MET A 302 -1.82 -17.02 7.68
CA MET A 302 -2.93 -16.56 6.87
C MET A 302 -4.22 -16.47 7.69
N ARG A 303 -4.85 -15.29 7.74
CA ARG A 303 -6.22 -15.10 8.15
C ARG A 303 -7.11 -15.17 6.91
N LEU A 304 -8.04 -16.11 6.88
CA LEU A 304 -8.89 -16.39 5.72
C LEU A 304 -10.37 -16.28 6.07
N GLU A 305 -11.12 -15.48 5.32
CA GLU A 305 -12.58 -15.47 5.42
C GLU A 305 -13.19 -16.58 4.56
N ILE A 306 -13.98 -17.44 5.19
CA ILE A 306 -14.83 -18.43 4.51
C ILE A 306 -16.22 -17.83 4.36
N ARG A 307 -16.71 -17.82 3.15
CA ARG A 307 -18.00 -17.19 2.82
C ARG A 307 -18.88 -18.15 2.03
N ASP A 308 -20.18 -18.14 2.29
CA ASP A 308 -21.20 -18.81 1.49
C ASP A 308 -21.77 -17.89 0.39
N ARG A 309 -21.66 -16.58 0.59
CA ARG A 309 -22.03 -15.53 -0.37
C ARG A 309 -21.23 -14.24 -0.12
N ALA A 310 -21.34 -13.29 -1.04
CA ALA A 310 -20.52 -12.09 -1.05
C ALA A 310 -20.57 -11.23 0.24
N ASP A 311 -21.73 -11.22 0.88
CA ASP A 311 -22.04 -10.38 2.05
C ASP A 311 -22.08 -11.14 3.39
N HIS A 312 -21.77 -12.44 3.40
CA HIS A 312 -21.87 -13.25 4.59
C HIS A 312 -20.62 -14.09 4.85
N VAL A 313 -19.94 -13.78 5.95
CA VAL A 313 -18.80 -14.53 6.49
C VAL A 313 -19.35 -15.66 7.35
N VAL A 314 -19.10 -16.92 6.97
CA VAL A 314 -19.48 -18.10 7.73
C VAL A 314 -18.47 -18.34 8.86
N GLU A 315 -17.19 -18.11 8.56
CA GLU A 315 -16.09 -18.39 9.47
C GLU A 315 -14.87 -17.56 9.10
N VAL A 316 -14.08 -17.18 10.10
CA VAL A 316 -12.72 -16.68 9.91
C VAL A 316 -11.77 -17.75 10.42
N ARG A 317 -10.83 -18.18 9.58
CA ARG A 317 -9.84 -19.21 9.88
C ARG A 317 -8.45 -18.64 9.91
N ASP A 318 -7.70 -19.07 10.89
CA ASP A 318 -6.25 -18.90 10.98
C ASP A 318 -5.57 -20.14 10.42
N GLU A 319 -5.03 -20.02 9.20
CA GLU A 319 -4.36 -21.09 8.51
C GLU A 319 -2.84 -20.99 8.67
N GLN A 320 -2.18 -22.16 8.79
CA GLN A 320 -0.73 -22.20 9.02
C GLN A 320 0.10 -22.22 7.74
N GLU A 321 -0.55 -22.37 6.57
CA GLU A 321 0.10 -22.47 5.28
C GLU A 321 -0.83 -22.03 4.15
N TRP A 322 -0.25 -21.70 3.01
CA TRP A 322 -0.95 -21.50 1.76
C TRP A 322 -0.04 -21.84 0.56
N PRO A 323 -0.47 -22.65 -0.45
CA PRO A 323 -1.77 -23.36 -0.49
C PRO A 323 -1.94 -24.35 0.66
N LEU A 324 -3.21 -24.60 1.03
CA LEU A 324 -3.51 -25.54 2.11
C LEU A 324 -3.16 -26.97 1.67
N ALA A 325 -2.35 -27.69 2.46
CA ALA A 325 -1.94 -29.07 2.14
C ALA A 325 -3.13 -30.04 1.98
N ARG A 326 -4.26 -29.72 2.65
CA ARG A 326 -5.50 -30.51 2.55
C ARG A 326 -6.35 -30.19 1.31
N THR A 327 -5.89 -29.29 0.42
CA THR A 327 -6.62 -28.95 -0.79
C THR A 327 -6.39 -29.99 -1.87
N ASP A 328 -7.43 -30.72 -2.23
CA ASP A 328 -7.44 -31.60 -3.40
C ASP A 328 -7.83 -30.77 -4.64
N CYS A 329 -6.89 -30.63 -5.58
CA CYS A 329 -7.15 -30.01 -6.87
C CYS A 329 -7.76 -31.06 -7.81
N ALA A 330 -9.10 -31.09 -7.96
CA ALA A 330 -9.75 -31.89 -8.98
C ALA A 330 -9.62 -31.21 -10.35
N SER A 331 -9.02 -31.90 -11.34
CA SER A 331 -9.09 -31.50 -12.73
C SER A 331 -10.43 -31.99 -13.33
N SER A 332 -11.34 -31.07 -13.66
CA SER A 332 -12.48 -31.41 -14.51
C SER A 332 -12.09 -31.23 -15.98
N THR A 333 -12.03 -32.32 -16.73
CA THR A 333 -12.03 -32.24 -18.21
C THR A 333 -13.46 -31.98 -18.68
N TRP A 334 -13.67 -30.83 -19.29
CA TRP A 334 -14.88 -30.57 -20.03
C TRP A 334 -14.86 -31.47 -21.30
N ALA A 335 -15.62 -32.55 -21.28
CA ALA A 335 -15.94 -33.25 -22.52
C ALA A 335 -17.07 -32.48 -23.20
N PRO A 336 -16.91 -32.03 -24.47
CA PRO A 336 -18.01 -31.47 -25.21
C PRO A 336 -19.10 -32.57 -25.27
N THR A 337 -20.30 -32.27 -24.79
CA THR A 337 -21.47 -33.08 -25.14
C THR A 337 -21.65 -32.98 -26.63
N GLU A 338 -21.47 -34.07 -27.34
CA GLU A 338 -21.83 -34.14 -28.75
C GLU A 338 -23.29 -33.72 -28.94
N PRO A 339 -23.61 -33.02 -30.05
CA PRO A 339 -24.94 -32.48 -30.32
C PRO A 339 -26.02 -33.54 -30.53
#